data_cd32379009e9eb4e70eabe193eb50e7f
#
_entry.id   cd32379009e9eb4e70eabe193eb50e7f
#
_cell.length_a   1.000
_cell.length_b   1.000
_cell.length_c   1.000
_cell.angle_alpha   90.00
_cell.angle_beta   90.00
_cell.angle_gamma   90.00
#
_symmetry.space_group_name_H-M   'P 1'
#
loop_
_entity.id
_entity.type
_entity.pdbx_description
1 polymer ?
#
loop_
_entity_poly.entity_id
_entity_poly.type
_entity_poly.pdbx_seq_one_letter_code
_entity_poly.pdbx_strand_id
1 'polypeptide(L)'
;MSFANELQRLGLLLPLNRPTVVIAGTADDIGRLYPTIDAVLRQRPGYRLVVAGADIGALRERYPHEVVLPLPHSVSSRHWRRRLGAVLFIGPAGLVGPAGFLDSNQSITPELLLAMLPPLDLPKKRFSGSTFLIDLFGGRRITSLGDLAERLGKSRTIVCLGNGPSSEDERLSGFSDAALFRVNWNWRGRNWLTAPDVVFTADPDLPGYGSRPVIVFPTAAVGRHILLRHTRAMRPPSAGYVFLDAFDPPPADLSGPMIPTNGALMIAIAAALKPERIVIAGMDLYHHPDGRYPGDAAALDGYSREHSAEIDLGLIRPALGGFAGETIILSDNLRAALAAR
;
A
#
# COMPACT_ATOMS: atom_id res chain seq x y z
N MET A 1 -17.26 -25.00 -5.69
CA MET A 1 -16.07 -24.28 -5.12
C MET A 1 -15.36 -23.62 -6.28
N SER A 2 -15.03 -22.33 -6.17
CA SER A 2 -14.37 -21.59 -7.27
C SER A 2 -12.90 -22.03 -7.37
N PHE A 3 -12.36 -22.13 -8.60
CA PHE A 3 -10.94 -22.39 -8.89
C PHE A 3 -10.00 -21.45 -8.11
N ALA A 4 -10.43 -20.21 -7.85
CA ALA A 4 -9.72 -19.26 -6.98
C ALA A 4 -9.56 -19.76 -5.53
N ASN A 5 -10.54 -20.48 -4.97
CA ASN A 5 -10.45 -21.07 -3.64
C ASN A 5 -9.49 -22.26 -3.58
N GLU A 6 -9.40 -23.03 -4.65
CA GLU A 6 -8.46 -24.15 -4.75
C GLU A 6 -7.01 -23.63 -4.86
N LEU A 7 -6.77 -22.59 -5.63
CA LEU A 7 -5.45 -21.98 -5.76
C LEU A 7 -5.03 -21.20 -4.51
N GLN A 8 -5.97 -20.59 -3.78
CA GLN A 8 -5.69 -20.09 -2.42
C GLN A 8 -5.27 -21.21 -1.47
N ARG A 9 -5.93 -22.38 -1.54
CA ARG A 9 -5.53 -23.57 -0.79
C ARG A 9 -4.15 -24.09 -1.19
N LEU A 10 -3.84 -24.12 -2.49
CA LEU A 10 -2.51 -24.50 -3.00
C LEU A 10 -1.44 -23.48 -2.58
N GLY A 11 -1.74 -22.18 -2.60
CA GLY A 11 -0.87 -21.15 -2.06
C GLY A 11 -0.56 -21.30 -0.57
N LEU A 12 -1.49 -21.91 0.21
CA LEU A 12 -1.28 -22.29 1.59
C LEU A 12 -0.38 -23.54 1.75
N LEU A 13 -0.37 -24.41 0.74
CA LEU A 13 0.39 -25.68 0.77
C LEU A 13 1.84 -25.49 0.32
N LEU A 14 2.17 -24.41 -0.38
CA LEU A 14 3.55 -24.10 -0.70
C LEU A 14 4.27 -23.63 0.56
N PRO A 15 5.37 -24.27 0.96
CA PRO A 15 6.17 -23.87 2.10
C PRO A 15 6.93 -22.59 1.76
N LEU A 16 6.22 -21.49 1.73
CA LEU A 16 6.84 -20.20 1.64
C LEU A 16 7.32 -19.87 3.04
N ASN A 17 8.61 -19.75 3.23
CA ASN A 17 9.34 -19.49 4.48
C ASN A 17 8.95 -18.15 5.16
N ARG A 18 7.65 -17.86 5.24
CA ARG A 18 7.15 -16.68 5.92
C ARG A 18 6.43 -17.07 7.19
N PRO A 19 6.83 -16.45 8.29
CA PRO A 19 6.10 -16.64 9.53
C PRO A 19 4.65 -16.15 9.35
N THR A 20 3.72 -16.97 9.82
CA THR A 20 2.29 -16.74 9.66
C THR A 20 1.67 -16.41 11.02
N VAL A 21 0.88 -15.36 11.05
CA VAL A 21 -0.03 -15.05 12.16
C VAL A 21 -1.40 -15.60 11.80
N VAL A 22 -1.97 -16.42 12.65
CA VAL A 22 -3.31 -16.98 12.50
C VAL A 22 -4.22 -16.35 13.52
N ILE A 23 -5.31 -15.78 13.07
CA ILE A 23 -6.37 -15.22 13.92
C ILE A 23 -7.65 -15.99 13.64
N ALA A 24 -8.20 -16.61 14.67
CA ALA A 24 -9.39 -17.43 14.55
C ALA A 24 -10.41 -17.07 15.64
N GLY A 25 -11.69 -17.02 15.29
CA GLY A 25 -12.72 -16.73 16.26
C GLY A 25 -14.10 -16.52 15.64
N THR A 26 -15.07 -16.20 16.47
CA THR A 26 -16.39 -15.72 16.05
C THR A 26 -16.27 -14.36 15.36
N ALA A 27 -17.36 -13.88 14.77
CA ALA A 27 -17.38 -12.54 14.18
C ALA A 27 -17.05 -11.45 15.23
N ASP A 28 -17.57 -11.59 16.45
CA ASP A 28 -17.33 -10.65 17.54
C ASP A 28 -15.87 -10.71 18.04
N ASP A 29 -15.27 -11.90 18.11
CA ASP A 29 -13.87 -12.05 18.52
C ASP A 29 -12.95 -11.36 17.53
N ILE A 30 -13.16 -11.59 16.25
CA ILE A 30 -12.36 -10.99 15.18
C ILE A 30 -12.65 -9.49 15.08
N GLY A 31 -13.90 -9.06 15.25
CA GLY A 31 -14.29 -7.65 15.24
C GLY A 31 -13.54 -6.82 16.28
N ARG A 32 -13.37 -7.35 17.49
CA ARG A 32 -12.59 -6.72 18.55
C ARG A 32 -11.10 -6.58 18.19
N LEU A 33 -10.60 -7.44 17.32
CA LEU A 33 -9.19 -7.48 16.92
C LEU A 33 -8.89 -6.66 15.65
N TYR A 34 -9.89 -6.05 15.02
CA TYR A 34 -9.67 -5.28 13.78
C TYR A 34 -8.55 -4.22 13.91
N PRO A 35 -8.52 -3.37 14.94
CA PRO A 35 -7.44 -2.37 15.07
C PRO A 35 -6.05 -3.03 15.17
N THR A 36 -5.98 -4.16 15.87
CA THR A 36 -4.74 -4.92 16.06
C THR A 36 -4.30 -5.61 14.76
N ILE A 37 -5.24 -6.20 14.02
CA ILE A 37 -4.99 -6.79 12.71
C ILE A 37 -4.46 -5.73 11.73
N ASP A 38 -5.14 -4.59 11.67
CA ASP A 38 -4.78 -3.48 10.78
C ASP A 38 -3.39 -2.91 11.12
N ALA A 39 -3.03 -2.85 12.41
CA ALA A 39 -1.71 -2.44 12.85
C ALA A 39 -0.60 -3.42 12.41
N VAL A 40 -0.84 -4.74 12.54
CA VAL A 40 0.10 -5.77 12.09
C VAL A 40 0.29 -5.70 10.57
N LEU A 41 -0.79 -5.56 9.83
CA LEU A 41 -0.73 -5.48 8.37
C LEU A 41 0.10 -4.28 7.91
N ARG A 42 -0.04 -3.12 8.57
CA ARG A 42 0.72 -1.91 8.25
C ARG A 42 2.18 -1.97 8.68
N GLN A 43 2.45 -2.45 9.90
CA GLN A 43 3.78 -2.33 10.52
C GLN A 43 4.64 -3.59 10.39
N ARG A 44 4.04 -4.72 10.00
CA ARG A 44 4.73 -6.02 9.86
C ARG A 44 4.40 -6.69 8.53
N PRO A 45 4.59 -6.05 7.38
CA PRO A 45 4.19 -6.57 6.06
C PRO A 45 4.93 -7.87 5.69
N GLY A 46 5.99 -8.22 6.40
CA GLY A 46 6.71 -9.49 6.22
C GLY A 46 5.96 -10.71 6.72
N TYR A 47 5.01 -10.56 7.62
CA TYR A 47 4.20 -11.67 8.12
C TYR A 47 3.02 -11.95 7.18
N ARG A 48 2.67 -13.23 7.09
CA ARG A 48 1.44 -13.66 6.41
C ARG A 48 0.32 -13.70 7.44
N LEU A 49 -0.80 -13.08 7.14
CA LEU A 49 -2.00 -13.15 7.96
C LEU A 49 -2.95 -14.22 7.40
N VAL A 50 -3.50 -15.04 8.28
CA VAL A 50 -4.60 -15.96 8.01
C VAL A 50 -5.71 -15.64 9.00
N VAL A 51 -6.88 -15.28 8.49
CA VAL A 51 -8.07 -15.02 9.31
C VAL A 51 -9.05 -16.17 9.12
N ALA A 52 -9.46 -16.83 10.20
CA ALA A 52 -10.43 -17.90 10.19
C ALA A 52 -11.67 -17.51 11.01
N GLY A 53 -12.81 -17.36 10.37
CA GLY A 53 -14.04 -16.89 11.01
C GLY A 53 -15.29 -17.52 10.48
N ALA A 54 -16.40 -17.28 11.18
CA ALA A 54 -17.71 -17.77 10.79
C ALA A 54 -18.28 -17.00 9.58
N ASP A 55 -18.13 -15.68 9.55
CA ASP A 55 -18.56 -14.83 8.44
C ASP A 55 -17.41 -14.58 7.46
N ILE A 56 -17.28 -15.48 6.51
CA ILE A 56 -16.24 -15.41 5.46
C ILE A 56 -16.52 -14.25 4.51
N GLY A 57 -17.79 -13.87 4.30
CA GLY A 57 -18.17 -12.81 3.39
C GLY A 57 -17.65 -11.46 3.85
N ALA A 58 -18.02 -11.04 5.04
CA ALA A 58 -17.57 -9.80 5.66
C ALA A 58 -16.05 -9.74 5.84
N LEU A 59 -15.41 -10.86 6.24
CA LEU A 59 -13.97 -10.92 6.38
C LEU A 59 -13.23 -10.76 5.05
N ARG A 60 -13.74 -11.31 3.96
CA ARG A 60 -13.16 -11.13 2.62
C ARG A 60 -13.35 -9.73 2.09
N GLU A 61 -14.44 -9.10 2.40
CA GLU A 61 -14.67 -7.70 2.05
C GLU A 61 -13.69 -6.79 2.77
N ARG A 62 -13.51 -7.00 4.08
CA ARG A 62 -12.58 -6.21 4.88
C ARG A 62 -11.11 -6.50 4.58
N TYR A 63 -10.77 -7.78 4.40
CA TYR A 63 -9.38 -8.24 4.15
C TYR A 63 -9.26 -8.94 2.80
N PRO A 64 -9.48 -8.22 1.70
CA PRO A 64 -9.53 -8.81 0.35
C PRO A 64 -8.21 -9.42 -0.09
N HIS A 65 -7.10 -9.06 0.56
CA HIS A 65 -5.75 -9.51 0.21
C HIS A 65 -5.20 -10.56 1.16
N GLU A 66 -5.91 -10.88 2.22
CA GLU A 66 -5.50 -11.87 3.20
C GLU A 66 -6.11 -13.23 2.90
N VAL A 67 -5.55 -14.24 3.54
CA VAL A 67 -6.11 -15.59 3.47
C VAL A 67 -7.26 -15.68 4.47
N VAL A 68 -8.48 -15.72 3.96
CA VAL A 68 -9.68 -15.88 4.77
C VAL A 68 -10.21 -17.30 4.63
N LEU A 69 -10.29 -18.02 5.76
CA LEU A 69 -10.74 -19.42 5.84
C LEU A 69 -12.00 -19.53 6.69
N PRO A 70 -12.86 -20.53 6.43
CA PRO A 70 -13.91 -20.88 7.36
C PRO A 70 -13.29 -21.31 8.68
N LEU A 71 -13.95 -20.95 9.80
CA LEU A 71 -13.55 -21.42 11.11
C LEU A 71 -13.75 -22.95 11.17
N PRO A 72 -12.70 -23.74 11.34
CA PRO A 72 -12.85 -25.18 11.41
C PRO A 72 -13.45 -25.59 12.74
N HIS A 73 -14.35 -26.57 12.73
CA HIS A 73 -14.97 -27.09 13.94
C HIS A 73 -13.99 -27.80 14.89
N SER A 74 -12.85 -28.27 14.35
CA SER A 74 -11.75 -28.79 15.17
C SER A 74 -10.44 -28.74 14.37
N VAL A 75 -9.48 -27.94 14.79
CA VAL A 75 -8.13 -27.99 14.22
C VAL A 75 -7.11 -27.97 15.34
N SER A 76 -6.30 -29.00 15.41
CA SER A 76 -5.17 -28.95 16.32
C SER A 76 -4.19 -27.88 15.86
N SER A 77 -3.76 -27.02 16.76
CA SER A 77 -2.72 -26.02 16.55
C SER A 77 -1.44 -26.60 15.93
N ARG A 78 -1.16 -27.88 16.19
CA ARG A 78 -0.05 -28.62 15.60
C ARG A 78 -0.17 -28.72 14.07
N HIS A 79 -1.38 -28.86 13.54
CA HIS A 79 -1.65 -28.91 12.11
C HIS A 79 -1.41 -27.55 11.44
N TRP A 80 -1.88 -26.48 12.05
CA TRP A 80 -1.70 -25.11 11.55
C TRP A 80 -0.23 -24.69 11.57
N ARG A 81 0.52 -25.06 12.62
CA ARG A 81 1.96 -24.81 12.67
C ARG A 81 2.71 -25.53 11.56
N ARG A 82 2.45 -26.82 11.40
CA ARG A 82 3.17 -27.64 10.43
C ARG A 82 2.88 -27.25 8.99
N ARG A 83 1.63 -26.89 8.67
CA ARG A 83 1.22 -26.55 7.30
C ARG A 83 1.37 -25.09 6.94
N LEU A 84 1.19 -24.19 7.89
CA LEU A 84 1.18 -22.75 7.61
C LEU A 84 2.43 -22.04 8.10
N GLY A 85 3.33 -22.68 8.85
CA GLY A 85 4.44 -22.00 9.51
C GLY A 85 3.96 -20.95 10.51
N ALA A 86 2.84 -21.22 11.22
CA ALA A 86 2.26 -20.29 12.17
C ALA A 86 3.22 -20.05 13.34
N VAL A 87 3.65 -18.82 13.52
CA VAL A 87 4.51 -18.37 14.62
C VAL A 87 3.68 -17.81 15.78
N LEU A 88 2.48 -17.34 15.50
CA LEU A 88 1.55 -16.80 16.46
C LEU A 88 0.14 -17.24 16.11
N PHE A 89 -0.62 -17.62 17.11
CA PHE A 89 -2.02 -17.98 16.98
C PHE A 89 -2.84 -17.16 17.98
N ILE A 90 -3.89 -16.53 17.53
CA ILE A 90 -4.84 -15.75 18.33
C ILE A 90 -6.21 -16.38 18.14
N GLY A 91 -6.87 -16.75 19.23
CA GLY A 91 -8.20 -17.37 19.17
C GLY A 91 -8.75 -17.73 20.53
N PRO A 92 -9.98 -18.28 20.59
CA PRO A 92 -10.55 -18.73 21.86
C PRO A 92 -9.79 -19.92 22.44
N ALA A 93 -9.71 -20.00 23.77
CA ALA A 93 -8.93 -20.98 24.51
C ALA A 93 -9.18 -22.44 24.13
N GLY A 94 -10.40 -22.77 23.69
CA GLY A 94 -10.77 -24.13 23.26
C GLY A 94 -10.20 -24.57 21.89
N LEU A 95 -9.65 -23.65 21.08
CA LEU A 95 -9.06 -23.94 19.75
C LEU A 95 -7.55 -24.13 19.78
N VAL A 96 -6.94 -24.19 20.92
CA VAL A 96 -5.54 -23.88 21.15
C VAL A 96 -4.61 -25.04 21.31
N GLY A 97 -3.37 -24.75 21.03
CA GLY A 97 -2.18 -25.49 21.35
C GLY A 97 -1.00 -24.62 21.80
N PRO A 98 0.10 -25.23 22.28
CA PRO A 98 0.91 -24.67 23.36
C PRO A 98 1.73 -23.45 23.02
N ALA A 99 2.63 -23.20 22.32
CA ALA A 99 3.51 -22.02 22.32
C ALA A 99 3.10 -20.94 21.29
N GLY A 100 3.14 -19.66 21.63
CA GLY A 100 2.79 -18.52 20.77
C GLY A 100 1.28 -18.36 20.59
N PHE A 101 0.52 -18.61 21.65
CA PHE A 101 -0.92 -18.44 21.70
C PHE A 101 -1.32 -17.23 22.55
N LEU A 102 -2.27 -16.48 22.01
CA LEU A 102 -2.99 -15.45 22.74
C LEU A 102 -4.48 -15.79 22.76
N ASP A 103 -5.08 -15.77 23.94
CA ASP A 103 -6.51 -15.92 24.08
C ASP A 103 -7.23 -14.65 23.54
N SER A 104 -8.12 -14.84 22.59
CA SER A 104 -8.94 -13.74 22.05
C SER A 104 -9.85 -13.06 23.09
N ASN A 105 -10.07 -13.69 24.25
CA ASN A 105 -10.79 -13.10 25.37
C ASN A 105 -9.94 -12.13 26.20
N GLN A 106 -8.62 -12.13 26.03
CA GLN A 106 -7.75 -11.15 26.62
C GLN A 106 -7.71 -9.84 25.83
N SER A 107 -7.39 -8.75 26.49
CA SER A 107 -7.18 -7.47 25.80
C SER A 107 -5.88 -7.53 25.00
N ILE A 108 -5.98 -7.81 23.71
CA ILE A 108 -4.84 -7.85 22.79
C ILE A 108 -4.71 -6.49 22.13
N THR A 109 -3.74 -5.71 22.60
CA THR A 109 -3.47 -4.40 22.01
C THR A 109 -2.52 -4.51 20.80
N PRO A 110 -2.54 -3.53 19.88
CA PRO A 110 -1.57 -3.46 18.78
C PRO A 110 -0.12 -3.52 19.27
N GLU A 111 0.21 -2.83 20.36
CA GLU A 111 1.57 -2.75 20.91
C GLU A 111 2.04 -4.12 21.41
N LEU A 112 1.18 -4.86 22.12
CA LEU A 112 1.47 -6.20 22.58
C LEU A 112 1.78 -7.13 21.40
N LEU A 113 0.94 -7.09 20.38
CA LEU A 113 1.10 -7.95 19.22
C LEU A 113 2.35 -7.59 18.41
N LEU A 114 2.63 -6.31 18.23
CA LEU A 114 3.83 -5.84 17.55
C LEU A 114 5.12 -6.18 18.31
N ALA A 115 5.08 -6.19 19.65
CA ALA A 115 6.21 -6.62 20.48
C ALA A 115 6.49 -8.13 20.33
N MET A 116 5.45 -8.94 20.14
CA MET A 116 5.58 -10.39 19.91
C MET A 116 6.01 -10.74 18.46
N LEU A 117 5.85 -9.81 17.54
CA LEU A 117 6.19 -9.97 16.13
C LEU A 117 7.37 -9.07 15.76
N PRO A 118 8.63 -9.49 16.04
CA PRO A 118 9.78 -8.67 15.71
C PRO A 118 9.82 -8.34 14.22
N PRO A 119 10.38 -7.18 13.84
CA PRO A 119 10.64 -6.87 12.45
C PRO A 119 11.40 -8.03 11.80
N LEU A 120 10.93 -8.48 10.65
CA LEU A 120 11.64 -9.53 9.91
C LEU A 120 12.77 -8.87 9.14
N ASP A 121 13.98 -9.25 9.46
CA ASP A 121 15.12 -9.02 8.59
C ASP A 121 14.94 -9.88 7.34
N LEU A 122 14.34 -9.29 6.32
CA LEU A 122 14.12 -9.96 5.06
C LEU A 122 15.45 -9.95 4.31
N PRO A 123 16.08 -11.12 4.14
CA PRO A 123 17.38 -11.17 3.49
C PRO A 123 17.28 -10.58 2.09
N LYS A 124 18.03 -9.53 1.83
CA LYS A 124 18.08 -8.77 0.57
C LYS A 124 18.36 -9.61 -0.69
N LYS A 125 18.68 -10.91 -0.55
CA LYS A 125 19.21 -11.77 -1.63
C LYS A 125 18.42 -13.07 -1.95
N ARG A 126 17.26 -13.38 -1.37
CA ARG A 126 16.56 -14.67 -1.65
C ARG A 126 15.21 -14.54 -2.36
N PHE A 127 15.12 -13.67 -3.36
CA PHE A 127 13.86 -13.46 -4.06
C PHE A 127 13.79 -13.98 -5.51
N SER A 128 14.71 -14.83 -5.96
CA SER A 128 14.71 -15.27 -7.37
C SER A 128 13.40 -15.99 -7.79
N GLY A 129 12.87 -16.88 -6.98
CA GLY A 129 11.61 -17.56 -7.28
C GLY A 129 10.36 -16.67 -7.12
N SER A 130 10.39 -15.72 -6.19
CA SER A 130 9.26 -14.80 -5.99
C SER A 130 9.24 -13.67 -7.01
N THR A 131 10.39 -13.28 -7.53
CA THR A 131 10.48 -12.33 -8.65
C THR A 131 9.81 -12.91 -9.89
N PHE A 132 10.06 -14.18 -10.20
CA PHE A 132 9.42 -14.87 -11.32
C PHE A 132 7.89 -14.87 -11.21
N LEU A 133 7.33 -15.12 -10.03
CA LEU A 133 5.88 -15.08 -9.82
C LEU A 133 5.31 -13.67 -9.97
N ILE A 134 6.03 -12.64 -9.50
CA ILE A 134 5.64 -11.26 -9.69
C ILE A 134 5.67 -10.89 -11.18
N ASP A 135 6.73 -11.24 -11.89
CA ASP A 135 6.88 -10.95 -13.32
C ASP A 135 5.83 -11.69 -14.17
N LEU A 136 5.46 -12.91 -13.75
CA LEU A 136 4.43 -13.70 -14.45
C LEU A 136 3.00 -13.18 -14.21
N PHE A 137 2.68 -12.74 -13.00
CA PHE A 137 1.32 -12.41 -12.58
C PHE A 137 1.11 -10.97 -12.11
N GLY A 138 2.17 -10.25 -11.80
CA GLY A 138 2.13 -8.90 -11.24
C GLY A 138 1.91 -7.79 -12.26
N GLY A 139 1.96 -8.11 -13.55
CA GLY A 139 1.97 -7.13 -14.63
C GLY A 139 3.40 -6.80 -15.10
N ARG A 140 3.49 -5.96 -16.15
CA ARG A 140 4.78 -5.58 -16.73
C ARG A 140 5.58 -4.70 -15.76
N ARG A 141 6.81 -5.09 -15.49
CA ARG A 141 7.77 -4.22 -14.79
C ARG A 141 8.22 -3.09 -15.72
N ILE A 142 8.12 -1.87 -15.23
CA ILE A 142 8.61 -0.66 -15.87
C ILE A 142 9.93 -0.30 -15.18
N THR A 143 11.00 -0.14 -15.95
CA THR A 143 12.36 -0.04 -15.41
C THR A 143 13.01 1.31 -15.61
N SER A 144 12.36 2.20 -16.36
CA SER A 144 12.87 3.54 -16.65
C SER A 144 11.77 4.59 -16.74
N LEU A 145 12.14 5.86 -16.63
CA LEU A 145 11.23 6.98 -16.92
C LEU A 145 10.75 6.98 -18.36
N GLY A 146 11.60 6.53 -19.31
CA GLY A 146 11.22 6.41 -20.72
C GLY A 146 10.10 5.39 -20.92
N ASP A 147 10.22 4.21 -20.32
CA ASP A 147 9.17 3.17 -20.36
C ASP A 147 7.87 3.66 -19.74
N LEU A 148 7.96 4.43 -18.64
CA LEU A 148 6.80 5.02 -17.99
C LEU A 148 6.14 6.08 -18.89
N ALA A 149 6.91 6.95 -19.52
CA ALA A 149 6.42 7.95 -20.46
C ALA A 149 5.70 7.30 -21.66
N GLU A 150 6.27 6.24 -22.23
CA GLU A 150 5.64 5.48 -23.32
C GLU A 150 4.32 4.86 -22.87
N ARG A 151 4.28 4.31 -21.66
CA ARG A 151 3.06 3.70 -21.09
C ARG A 151 1.93 4.71 -20.92
N LEU A 152 2.28 5.97 -20.63
CA LEU A 152 1.35 7.08 -20.47
C LEU A 152 0.99 7.77 -21.80
N GLY A 153 1.48 7.26 -22.93
CA GLY A 153 1.24 7.88 -24.24
C GLY A 153 1.87 9.26 -24.38
N LYS A 154 2.91 9.59 -23.60
CA LYS A 154 3.55 10.91 -23.55
C LYS A 154 2.54 12.03 -23.32
N SER A 155 1.71 11.87 -22.32
CA SER A 155 0.68 12.86 -21.95
C SER A 155 1.25 14.26 -21.82
N ARG A 156 0.56 15.26 -22.43
CA ARG A 156 0.99 16.67 -22.39
C ARG A 156 0.78 17.30 -21.02
N THR A 157 -0.22 16.83 -20.28
CA THR A 157 -0.56 17.31 -18.95
C THR A 157 -0.58 16.15 -17.96
N ILE A 158 0.04 16.33 -16.79
CA ILE A 158 -0.03 15.38 -15.68
C ILE A 158 -0.68 16.08 -14.49
N VAL A 159 -1.73 15.46 -13.93
CA VAL A 159 -2.37 15.88 -12.69
C VAL A 159 -1.80 15.05 -11.54
N CYS A 160 -1.08 15.69 -10.63
CA CYS A 160 -0.57 15.10 -9.39
C CYS A 160 -1.58 15.36 -8.27
N LEU A 161 -2.35 14.35 -7.91
CA LEU A 161 -3.48 14.48 -7.01
C LEU A 161 -3.25 13.69 -5.71
N GLY A 162 -2.93 14.42 -4.65
CA GLY A 162 -2.87 13.89 -3.28
C GLY A 162 -4.25 13.61 -2.69
N ASN A 163 -4.29 13.39 -1.39
CA ASN A 163 -5.53 13.08 -0.67
C ASN A 163 -6.04 14.24 0.21
N GLY A 164 -5.27 15.31 0.35
CA GLY A 164 -5.64 16.48 1.14
C GLY A 164 -6.87 17.20 0.60
N PRO A 165 -7.48 18.13 1.36
CA PRO A 165 -8.73 18.81 1.00
C PRO A 165 -8.71 19.53 -0.35
N SER A 166 -7.58 20.11 -0.77
CA SER A 166 -7.47 20.73 -2.09
C SER A 166 -7.59 19.75 -3.26
N SER A 167 -7.67 18.42 -2.99
CA SER A 167 -7.96 17.41 -4.03
C SER A 167 -9.39 17.48 -4.58
N GLU A 168 -10.29 18.24 -3.93
CA GLU A 168 -11.67 18.45 -4.37
C GLU A 168 -11.88 19.81 -5.09
N ASP A 169 -10.81 20.46 -5.49
CA ASP A 169 -10.87 21.73 -6.23
C ASP A 169 -11.57 21.55 -7.59
N GLU A 170 -12.66 22.27 -7.81
CA GLU A 170 -13.48 22.18 -9.03
C GLU A 170 -12.71 22.45 -10.32
N ARG A 171 -11.63 23.23 -10.25
CA ARG A 171 -10.75 23.53 -11.39
C ARG A 171 -10.10 22.29 -11.99
N LEU A 172 -10.01 21.19 -11.22
CA LEU A 172 -9.50 19.91 -11.71
C LEU A 172 -10.36 19.31 -12.83
N SER A 173 -11.65 19.65 -12.91
CA SER A 173 -12.54 19.22 -13.99
C SER A 173 -12.09 19.68 -15.38
N GLY A 174 -11.33 20.76 -15.45
CA GLY A 174 -10.74 21.29 -16.69
C GLY A 174 -9.59 20.46 -17.26
N PHE A 175 -9.14 19.39 -16.57
CA PHE A 175 -8.00 18.56 -16.95
C PHE A 175 -8.39 17.11 -17.23
N SER A 176 -9.56 16.87 -17.83
CA SER A 176 -10.10 15.52 -18.07
C SER A 176 -9.21 14.63 -18.96
N ASP A 177 -8.42 15.25 -19.85
CA ASP A 177 -7.54 14.53 -20.79
C ASP A 177 -6.10 14.36 -20.27
N ALA A 178 -5.85 14.79 -19.03
CA ALA A 178 -4.55 14.66 -18.42
C ALA A 178 -4.30 13.25 -17.91
N ALA A 179 -3.04 12.82 -17.87
CA ALA A 179 -2.67 11.64 -17.11
C ALA A 179 -2.85 11.91 -15.60
N LEU A 180 -3.64 11.09 -14.95
CA LEU A 180 -3.96 11.25 -13.53
C LEU A 180 -3.02 10.39 -12.67
N PHE A 181 -2.26 11.05 -11.83
CA PHE A 181 -1.42 10.45 -10.79
C PHE A 181 -2.10 10.60 -9.43
N ARG A 182 -2.16 9.52 -8.66
CA ARG A 182 -2.75 9.49 -7.32
C ARG A 182 -1.77 8.91 -6.30
N VAL A 183 -2.05 9.15 -5.02
CA VAL A 183 -1.32 8.54 -3.90
C VAL A 183 -2.24 7.67 -3.08
N ASN A 184 -1.74 6.51 -2.67
CA ASN A 184 -2.45 5.52 -1.85
C ASN A 184 -3.86 5.21 -2.40
N TRP A 185 -4.83 4.88 -1.55
CA TRP A 185 -6.14 4.40 -1.99
C TRP A 185 -7.34 5.08 -1.31
N ASN A 186 -7.12 6.03 -0.43
CA ASN A 186 -8.16 6.72 0.35
C ASN A 186 -9.24 7.40 -0.53
N TRP A 187 -8.86 7.81 -1.73
CA TRP A 187 -9.75 8.43 -2.72
C TRP A 187 -10.80 7.48 -3.33
N ARG A 188 -10.66 6.16 -3.17
CA ARG A 188 -11.59 5.19 -3.78
C ARG A 188 -13.01 5.26 -3.26
N GLY A 189 -13.20 5.67 -2.03
CA GLY A 189 -14.53 5.91 -1.45
C GLY A 189 -15.20 7.18 -1.96
N ARG A 190 -14.49 7.97 -2.77
CA ARG A 190 -15.00 9.23 -3.34
C ARG A 190 -15.47 9.00 -4.77
N ASN A 191 -16.47 9.74 -5.22
CA ASN A 191 -16.96 9.69 -6.60
C ASN A 191 -16.22 10.70 -7.51
N TRP A 192 -14.93 10.95 -7.24
CA TRP A 192 -14.18 12.03 -7.87
C TRP A 192 -12.79 11.57 -8.32
N LEU A 193 -12.53 11.68 -9.61
CA LEU A 193 -11.23 11.34 -10.23
C LEU A 193 -10.69 9.98 -9.77
N THR A 194 -11.51 8.93 -9.91
CA THR A 194 -11.26 7.57 -9.39
C THR A 194 -10.65 6.61 -10.40
N ALA A 195 -10.25 7.08 -11.58
CA ALA A 195 -9.64 6.29 -12.64
C ALA A 195 -8.19 6.75 -12.93
N PRO A 196 -7.24 6.60 -12.00
CA PRO A 196 -5.87 7.03 -12.21
C PRO A 196 -5.13 6.16 -13.22
N ASP A 197 -4.18 6.79 -13.92
CA ASP A 197 -3.19 6.11 -14.77
C ASP A 197 -2.02 5.57 -13.95
N VAL A 198 -1.65 6.27 -12.87
CA VAL A 198 -0.54 5.91 -11.98
C VAL A 198 -0.94 6.10 -10.52
N VAL A 199 -0.56 5.15 -9.67
CA VAL A 199 -0.74 5.26 -8.22
C VAL A 199 0.59 5.04 -7.52
N PHE A 200 1.00 6.02 -6.72
CA PHE A 200 2.17 5.96 -5.85
C PHE A 200 1.75 5.44 -4.49
N THR A 201 2.32 4.34 -4.03
CA THR A 201 1.88 3.73 -2.78
C THR A 201 2.95 2.88 -2.11
N ALA A 202 2.95 2.88 -0.79
CA ALA A 202 3.57 1.88 0.06
C ALA A 202 2.51 1.13 0.90
N ASP A 203 1.23 1.41 0.66
CA ASP A 203 0.12 0.79 1.36
C ASP A 203 0.03 -0.71 0.99
N PRO A 204 -0.02 -1.60 1.98
CA PRO A 204 -0.15 -3.03 1.74
C PRO A 204 -1.48 -3.43 1.09
N ASP A 205 -2.49 -2.59 1.13
CA ASP A 205 -3.82 -2.87 0.61
C ASP A 205 -3.99 -2.36 -0.82
N LEU A 206 -3.50 -3.12 -1.79
CA LEU A 206 -3.79 -2.83 -3.19
C LEU A 206 -5.23 -3.23 -3.49
N PRO A 207 -6.03 -2.34 -4.09
CA PRO A 207 -7.39 -2.70 -4.49
C PRO A 207 -7.37 -3.77 -5.58
N GLY A 208 -8.19 -4.78 -5.40
CA GLY A 208 -8.52 -5.68 -6.51
C GLY A 208 -9.61 -5.04 -7.36
N TYR A 209 -9.44 -5.01 -8.68
CA TYR A 209 -10.43 -4.68 -9.70
C TYR A 209 -10.95 -3.23 -9.82
N GLY A 210 -11.19 -2.83 -11.05
CA GLY A 210 -11.56 -1.52 -11.53
C GLY A 210 -10.54 -1.03 -12.54
N SER A 211 -10.13 0.21 -12.46
CA SER A 211 -9.02 0.73 -13.24
C SER A 211 -7.74 -0.03 -12.89
N ARG A 212 -6.91 -0.28 -13.89
CA ARG A 212 -5.61 -0.95 -13.73
C ARG A 212 -4.50 0.08 -13.90
N PRO A 213 -4.22 0.94 -12.88
CA PRO A 213 -3.15 1.91 -12.97
C PRO A 213 -1.79 1.21 -12.98
N VAL A 214 -0.77 1.91 -13.44
CA VAL A 214 0.62 1.59 -13.10
C VAL A 214 0.81 1.86 -11.61
N ILE A 215 1.38 0.90 -10.87
CA ILE A 215 1.66 1.07 -9.45
C ILE A 215 3.13 1.40 -9.25
N VAL A 216 3.39 2.51 -8.57
CA VAL A 216 4.73 2.98 -8.26
C VAL A 216 5.00 2.80 -6.77
N PHE A 217 6.03 2.03 -6.47
CA PHE A 217 6.52 1.81 -5.12
C PHE A 217 7.81 2.60 -4.89
N PRO A 218 8.02 3.17 -3.69
CA PRO A 218 9.25 3.88 -3.39
C PRO A 218 10.47 2.94 -3.49
N THR A 219 10.36 1.71 -2.98
CA THR A 219 11.47 0.76 -3.03
C THR A 219 11.04 -0.64 -3.48
N ALA A 220 11.97 -1.36 -4.07
CA ALA A 220 11.77 -2.77 -4.44
C ALA A 220 11.51 -3.66 -3.21
N ALA A 221 12.04 -3.30 -2.06
CA ALA A 221 11.81 -4.03 -0.81
C ALA A 221 10.33 -3.99 -0.42
N VAL A 222 9.73 -2.80 -0.38
CA VAL A 222 8.31 -2.60 -0.08
C VAL A 222 7.43 -3.20 -1.18
N GLY A 223 7.67 -2.82 -2.43
CA GLY A 223 6.79 -3.19 -3.54
C GLY A 223 6.72 -4.69 -3.80
N ARG A 224 7.84 -5.42 -3.71
CA ARG A 224 7.86 -6.87 -3.88
C ARG A 224 7.01 -7.60 -2.86
N HIS A 225 6.98 -7.14 -1.62
CA HIS A 225 6.12 -7.71 -0.58
C HIS A 225 4.65 -7.56 -0.92
N ILE A 226 4.27 -6.33 -1.27
CA ILE A 226 2.89 -5.98 -1.59
C ILE A 226 2.44 -6.75 -2.83
N LEU A 227 3.23 -6.72 -3.91
CA LEU A 227 2.92 -7.44 -5.15
C LEU A 227 2.82 -8.94 -4.94
N LEU A 228 3.70 -9.53 -4.13
CA LEU A 228 3.68 -10.96 -3.87
C LEU A 228 2.42 -11.38 -3.10
N ARG A 229 1.98 -10.58 -2.13
CA ARG A 229 0.70 -10.79 -1.44
C ARG A 229 -0.46 -10.78 -2.44
N HIS A 230 -0.47 -9.78 -3.28
CA HIS A 230 -1.52 -9.54 -4.26
C HIS A 230 -1.58 -10.62 -5.34
N THR A 231 -0.43 -11.03 -5.86
CA THR A 231 -0.31 -12.12 -6.83
C THR A 231 -0.79 -13.45 -6.24
N ARG A 232 -0.52 -13.73 -4.95
CA ARG A 232 -1.03 -14.91 -4.26
C ARG A 232 -2.54 -14.91 -4.10
N ALA A 233 -3.14 -13.75 -3.99
CA ALA A 233 -4.59 -13.61 -3.99
C ALA A 233 -5.20 -13.76 -5.41
N MET A 234 -4.38 -14.10 -6.42
CA MET A 234 -4.78 -14.21 -7.83
C MET A 234 -5.41 -12.92 -8.39
N ARG A 235 -4.97 -11.79 -7.91
CA ARG A 235 -5.49 -10.49 -8.29
C ARG A 235 -4.36 -9.68 -8.92
N PRO A 236 -4.14 -9.74 -10.24
CA PRO A 236 -3.14 -8.89 -10.87
C PRO A 236 -3.48 -7.42 -10.56
N PRO A 237 -2.57 -6.69 -9.93
CA PRO A 237 -2.92 -5.40 -9.34
C PRO A 237 -3.01 -4.28 -10.37
N SER A 238 -2.38 -4.44 -11.54
CA SER A 238 -2.03 -3.25 -12.32
C SER A 238 -1.76 -3.51 -13.78
N ALA A 239 -1.74 -2.43 -14.54
CA ALA A 239 -1.23 -2.41 -15.91
C ALA A 239 0.31 -2.52 -15.98
N GLY A 240 0.98 -2.33 -14.87
CA GLY A 240 2.42 -2.41 -14.70
C GLY A 240 2.84 -1.92 -13.31
N TYR A 241 4.10 -2.13 -12.97
CA TYR A 241 4.63 -1.67 -11.68
C TYR A 241 6.06 -1.12 -11.81
N VAL A 242 6.40 -0.23 -10.91
CA VAL A 242 7.68 0.48 -10.82
C VAL A 242 8.25 0.33 -9.42
N PHE A 243 9.57 0.18 -9.31
CA PHE A 243 10.34 0.39 -8.10
C PHE A 243 11.27 1.57 -8.33
N LEU A 244 11.07 2.68 -7.62
CA LEU A 244 11.84 3.90 -7.88
C LEU A 244 13.31 3.78 -7.50
N ASP A 245 13.63 3.00 -6.46
CA ASP A 245 15.01 2.69 -6.08
C ASP A 245 15.78 1.85 -7.10
N ALA A 246 15.08 1.30 -8.09
CA ALA A 246 15.69 0.52 -9.16
C ALA A 246 15.87 1.30 -10.47
N PHE A 247 15.50 2.58 -10.50
CA PHE A 247 15.82 3.46 -11.63
C PHE A 247 17.31 3.86 -11.59
N ASP A 248 17.85 4.18 -12.73
CA ASP A 248 19.23 4.65 -12.86
C ASP A 248 19.26 5.99 -13.63
N PRO A 249 19.53 7.12 -12.94
CA PRO A 249 19.63 7.26 -11.48
C PRO A 249 18.25 7.19 -10.80
N PRO A 250 18.20 6.85 -9.50
CA PRO A 250 16.97 6.91 -8.74
C PRO A 250 16.52 8.38 -8.57
N PRO A 251 15.20 8.65 -8.52
CA PRO A 251 14.66 10.03 -8.46
C PRO A 251 14.92 10.72 -7.12
N ALA A 252 15.26 9.97 -6.08
CA ALA A 252 15.56 10.44 -4.74
C ALA A 252 16.44 9.43 -4.00
N ASP A 253 17.10 9.85 -2.92
CA ASP A 253 17.72 8.92 -1.99
C ASP A 253 16.61 8.24 -1.17
N LEU A 254 16.45 6.95 -1.40
CA LEU A 254 15.44 6.09 -0.75
C LEU A 254 16.09 5.07 0.19
N SER A 255 17.37 5.23 0.52
CA SER A 255 18.16 4.30 1.34
C SER A 255 18.13 4.64 2.83
N GLY A 256 17.79 5.87 3.18
CA GLY A 256 17.78 6.37 4.55
C GLY A 256 16.58 5.87 5.38
N PRO A 257 16.61 6.13 6.71
CA PRO A 257 15.49 5.82 7.60
C PRO A 257 14.28 6.75 7.38
N MET A 258 14.51 7.92 6.83
CA MET A 258 13.48 8.88 6.44
C MET A 258 13.52 9.05 4.93
N ILE A 259 12.38 8.92 4.29
CA ILE A 259 12.23 9.02 2.83
C ILE A 259 11.11 10.02 2.49
N PRO A 260 11.13 10.61 1.29
CA PRO A 260 10.03 11.45 0.81
C PRO A 260 8.70 10.70 0.82
N THR A 261 7.62 11.41 1.06
CA THR A 261 6.27 10.84 0.93
C THR A 261 5.97 10.40 -0.51
N ASN A 262 4.99 9.52 -0.67
CA ASN A 262 4.47 9.14 -1.99
C ASN A 262 4.01 10.37 -2.80
N GLY A 263 3.54 11.42 -2.14
CA GLY A 263 3.15 12.66 -2.78
C GLY A 263 4.33 13.45 -3.35
N ALA A 264 5.41 13.55 -2.60
CA ALA A 264 6.62 14.22 -3.06
C ALA A 264 7.28 13.44 -4.22
N LEU A 265 7.36 12.11 -4.10
CA LEU A 265 7.84 11.23 -5.16
C LEU A 265 6.99 11.35 -6.45
N MET A 266 5.66 11.43 -6.30
CA MET A 266 4.73 11.64 -7.41
C MET A 266 5.04 12.91 -8.19
N ILE A 267 5.23 14.03 -7.51
CA ILE A 267 5.56 15.33 -8.12
C ILE A 267 6.93 15.27 -8.81
N ALA A 268 7.93 14.70 -8.15
CA ALA A 268 9.27 14.58 -8.73
C ALA A 268 9.29 13.73 -10.00
N ILE A 269 8.57 12.61 -10.01
CA ILE A 269 8.42 11.76 -11.21
C ILE A 269 7.66 12.49 -12.32
N ALA A 270 6.59 13.20 -11.99
CA ALA A 270 5.84 14.00 -12.98
C ALA A 270 6.75 15.05 -13.65
N ALA A 271 7.58 15.74 -12.88
CA ALA A 271 8.54 16.71 -13.41
C ALA A 271 9.61 16.03 -14.28
N ALA A 272 10.12 14.86 -13.86
CA ALA A 272 11.12 14.09 -14.60
C ALA A 272 10.59 13.52 -15.94
N LEU A 273 9.29 13.30 -16.06
CA LEU A 273 8.62 12.90 -17.31
C LEU A 273 8.52 14.04 -18.34
N LYS A 274 8.77 15.28 -17.92
CA LYS A 274 8.80 16.48 -18.77
C LYS A 274 7.54 16.69 -19.62
N PRO A 275 6.33 16.65 -19.03
CA PRO A 275 5.12 17.05 -19.76
C PRO A 275 5.18 18.55 -20.09
N GLU A 276 4.21 19.04 -20.85
CA GLU A 276 4.07 20.48 -21.08
C GLU A 276 3.53 21.20 -19.82
N ARG A 277 2.71 20.47 -19.01
CA ARG A 277 2.06 21.02 -17.82
C ARG A 277 1.97 20.00 -16.69
N ILE A 278 2.18 20.48 -15.48
CA ILE A 278 1.90 19.75 -14.23
C ILE A 278 0.87 20.53 -13.41
N VAL A 279 -0.18 19.84 -12.99
CA VAL A 279 -1.20 20.38 -12.06
C VAL A 279 -1.09 19.63 -10.75
N ILE A 280 -0.98 20.36 -9.63
CA ILE A 280 -0.77 19.77 -8.29
C ILE A 280 -1.92 20.17 -7.38
N ALA A 281 -2.61 19.20 -6.81
CA ALA A 281 -3.66 19.40 -5.82
C ALA A 281 -3.64 18.29 -4.75
N GLY A 282 -4.29 18.53 -3.62
CA GLY A 282 -4.34 17.55 -2.52
C GLY A 282 -3.03 17.34 -1.78
N MET A 283 -2.05 18.24 -1.95
CA MET A 283 -0.73 18.22 -1.32
C MET A 283 -0.65 19.33 -0.26
N ASP A 284 -1.42 19.16 0.81
CA ASP A 284 -1.63 20.22 1.81
C ASP A 284 -0.62 20.18 2.96
N LEU A 285 0.44 19.35 2.85
CA LEU A 285 1.55 19.21 3.81
C LEU A 285 1.06 18.95 5.25
N TYR A 286 -0.11 18.34 5.42
CA TYR A 286 -0.78 18.09 6.70
C TYR A 286 -1.11 19.36 7.50
N HIS A 287 -1.14 20.51 6.86
CA HIS A 287 -1.42 21.81 7.50
C HIS A 287 -2.80 22.39 7.14
N HIS A 288 -3.69 21.61 6.51
CA HIS A 288 -5.03 22.09 6.23
C HIS A 288 -5.84 22.27 7.52
N PRO A 289 -6.63 23.37 7.65
CA PRO A 289 -7.42 23.64 8.85
C PRO A 289 -8.35 22.50 9.28
N ASP A 290 -8.90 21.75 8.30
CA ASP A 290 -9.79 20.63 8.58
C ASP A 290 -9.07 19.41 9.16
N GLY A 291 -7.74 19.31 9.04
CA GLY A 291 -6.89 18.30 9.63
C GLY A 291 -7.20 16.86 9.18
N ARG A 292 -7.99 16.66 8.12
CA ARG A 292 -8.41 15.33 7.64
C ARG A 292 -8.53 15.27 6.12
N TYR A 293 -8.49 14.07 5.58
CA TYR A 293 -8.81 13.86 4.18
C TYR A 293 -10.32 13.97 3.96
N PRO A 294 -10.76 14.51 2.81
CA PRO A 294 -12.17 14.47 2.44
C PRO A 294 -12.74 13.06 2.50
N GLY A 295 -13.84 12.90 3.22
CA GLY A 295 -14.50 11.59 3.44
C GLY A 295 -13.98 10.80 4.63
N ASP A 296 -12.88 11.17 5.28
CA ASP A 296 -12.40 10.51 6.49
C ASP A 296 -13.00 11.13 7.76
N ALA A 297 -13.39 10.28 8.71
CA ALA A 297 -13.96 10.72 9.98
C ALA A 297 -12.89 11.22 10.97
N ALA A 298 -11.66 10.70 10.87
CA ALA A 298 -10.57 11.00 11.77
C ALA A 298 -9.66 12.09 11.22
N ALA A 299 -9.18 12.98 12.09
CA ALA A 299 -8.10 13.89 11.77
C ALA A 299 -6.78 13.13 11.56
N LEU A 300 -5.91 13.68 10.74
CA LEU A 300 -4.56 13.16 10.54
C LEU A 300 -3.62 13.75 11.59
N ASP A 301 -2.79 12.91 12.18
CA ASP A 301 -1.80 13.35 13.18
C ASP A 301 -0.55 14.02 12.56
N GLY A 302 -0.61 14.38 11.28
CA GLY A 302 0.52 14.97 10.54
C GLY A 302 1.41 13.95 9.87
N TYR A 303 2.68 14.27 9.71
CA TYR A 303 3.68 13.37 9.13
C TYR A 303 3.94 12.17 10.03
N SER A 304 4.05 10.98 9.44
CA SER A 304 4.56 9.82 10.15
C SER A 304 6.04 10.02 10.52
N ARG A 305 6.56 9.19 11.45
CA ARG A 305 7.97 9.28 11.88
C ARG A 305 8.99 9.04 10.77
N GLU A 306 8.55 8.50 9.64
CA GLU A 306 9.40 8.16 8.49
C GLU A 306 9.44 9.28 7.45
N HIS A 307 8.68 10.36 7.65
CA HIS A 307 8.53 11.46 6.70
C HIS A 307 8.62 12.82 7.38
N SER A 308 9.00 13.85 6.65
CA SER A 308 8.94 15.24 7.10
C SER A 308 8.66 16.20 5.95
N ALA A 309 8.10 17.36 6.26
CA ALA A 309 7.88 18.43 5.29
C ALA A 309 9.20 18.90 4.65
N GLU A 310 10.28 18.92 5.43
CA GLU A 310 11.61 19.33 4.96
C GLU A 310 12.12 18.39 3.86
N ILE A 311 12.00 17.08 4.06
CA ILE A 311 12.41 16.06 3.09
C ILE A 311 11.55 16.16 1.83
N ASP A 312 10.24 16.31 1.98
CA ASP A 312 9.33 16.46 0.85
C ASP A 312 9.66 17.71 0.04
N LEU A 313 9.81 18.86 0.70
CA LEU A 313 10.16 20.12 0.05
C LEU A 313 11.56 20.11 -0.54
N GLY A 314 12.51 19.42 0.11
CA GLY A 314 13.85 19.18 -0.41
C GLY A 314 13.87 18.42 -1.74
N LEU A 315 12.89 17.56 -1.98
CA LEU A 315 12.71 16.87 -3.26
C LEU A 315 11.87 17.69 -4.26
N ILE A 316 10.77 18.30 -3.81
CA ILE A 316 9.81 18.99 -4.69
C ILE A 316 10.42 20.28 -5.27
N ARG A 317 11.12 21.09 -4.47
CA ARG A 317 11.70 22.36 -4.92
C ARG A 317 12.65 22.20 -6.11
N PRO A 318 13.70 21.36 -6.06
CA PRO A 318 14.60 21.19 -7.20
C PRO A 318 13.89 20.53 -8.39
N ALA A 319 12.95 19.61 -8.17
CA ALA A 319 12.20 18.97 -9.24
C ALA A 319 11.35 19.98 -10.04
N LEU A 320 10.62 20.83 -9.37
CA LEU A 320 9.83 21.88 -10.02
C LEU A 320 10.68 23.06 -10.50
N GLY A 321 11.77 23.40 -9.81
CA GLY A 321 12.70 24.46 -10.23
C GLY A 321 13.46 24.10 -11.51
N GLY A 322 13.70 22.83 -11.77
CA GLY A 322 14.30 22.34 -13.03
C GLY A 322 13.28 21.99 -14.11
N PHE A 323 11.99 22.07 -13.84
CA PHE A 323 10.94 21.76 -14.80
C PHE A 323 10.67 22.97 -15.73
N ALA A 324 10.82 22.76 -17.03
CA ALA A 324 10.67 23.82 -18.03
C ALA A 324 9.21 24.08 -18.47
N GLY A 325 8.28 23.21 -18.11
CA GLY A 325 6.87 23.35 -18.45
C GLY A 325 6.08 24.24 -17.48
N GLU A 326 4.79 24.33 -17.70
CA GLU A 326 3.87 25.08 -16.84
C GLU A 326 3.57 24.30 -15.56
N THR A 327 3.65 24.96 -14.39
CA THR A 327 3.27 24.39 -13.10
C THR A 327 2.07 25.15 -12.52
N ILE A 328 0.96 24.42 -12.30
CA ILE A 328 -0.25 24.94 -11.65
C ILE A 328 -0.38 24.27 -10.29
N ILE A 329 -0.29 25.05 -9.20
CA ILE A 329 -0.41 24.52 -7.83
C ILE A 329 -1.74 25.01 -7.25
N LEU A 330 -2.66 24.06 -7.03
CA LEU A 330 -3.98 24.32 -6.46
C LEU A 330 -3.98 24.20 -4.93
N SER A 331 -2.99 23.51 -4.35
CA SER A 331 -2.80 23.42 -2.90
C SER A 331 -2.13 24.68 -2.36
N ASP A 332 -2.88 25.52 -1.65
CA ASP A 332 -2.36 26.79 -1.12
C ASP A 332 -1.20 26.61 -0.16
N ASN A 333 -1.28 25.61 0.73
CA ASN A 333 -0.22 25.29 1.69
C ASN A 333 1.09 24.90 1.00
N LEU A 334 1.02 24.08 -0.04
CA LEU A 334 2.22 23.73 -0.82
C LEU A 334 2.78 24.95 -1.54
N ARG A 335 1.91 25.78 -2.14
CA ARG A 335 2.34 27.00 -2.84
C ARG A 335 3.05 27.96 -1.89
N ALA A 336 2.48 28.19 -0.70
CA ALA A 336 3.09 29.03 0.34
C ALA A 336 4.43 28.44 0.82
N ALA A 337 4.51 27.14 1.07
CA ALA A 337 5.73 26.49 1.49
C ALA A 337 6.84 26.54 0.42
N LEU A 338 6.50 26.46 -0.86
CA LEU A 338 7.49 26.59 -1.95
C LEU A 338 7.97 28.05 -2.13
N ALA A 339 7.12 29.03 -1.83
CA ALA A 339 7.49 30.45 -1.88
C ALA A 339 8.35 30.91 -0.69
N ALA A 340 8.24 30.24 0.46
CA ALA A 340 9.11 30.45 1.62
C ALA A 340 10.53 29.99 1.29
N ARG A 341 11.54 30.89 1.51
CA ARG A 341 12.97 30.62 1.23
C ARG A 341 13.62 29.85 2.37
#